data_fa44394cf74adf7e4cb5ab93a3c8d0f4
#
_entry.id   fa44394cf74adf7e4cb5ab93a3c8d0f4
#
_cell.length_a   1.000
_cell.length_b   1.000
_cell.length_c   1.000
_cell.angle_alpha   90.00
_cell.angle_beta   90.00
_cell.angle_gamma   90.00
#
_symmetry.space_group_name_H-M   'P 1'
#
loop_
_entity.id
_entity.type
_entity.pdbx_description
1 polymer ?
#
loop_
_entity_poly.entity_id
_entity_poly.type
_entity_poly.pdbx_seq_one_letter_code
_entity_poly.pdbx_strand_id
1 'polypeptide(L)'
;MNDFSETEHTIPVSVIYLAVMQSGRCVCKMNKKKTLFNLKGKFDYKMLLWDLLYDIAGSILYAAGIYTFAGNAGFAPGGVSGLALILNHLLGLPVGMVTLLFNIPLVVISYKAVGKALLIKSAKTMVISSLFLDVIFPFIPMYTGSRLMAAICSGVFMGAGMALFYIRGSSSGGIDFLALTIKKKKPHMSIGVITLLIDLVVILLGWPVFGDVDAVLYGVASTVVSTIVIDKILYGTGAGTLAIIITEKGSQIGVKIGENVRRGVTMIPAEGGYTGMRRDVILCACSKAEAYLVKSAVQEADEKAFVMFTETSEVFGEGFKTEIK
;
A
#
# COMPACT_ATOMS: atom_id res chain seq x y z
N MET A 1 -10.33 45.81 15.55
CA MET A 1 -10.30 45.84 14.10
C MET A 1 -8.91 45.41 13.69
N ASN A 2 -8.75 44.13 13.38
CA ASN A 2 -7.78 43.62 12.43
C ASN A 2 -8.08 42.10 12.28
N ASP A 3 -8.39 41.74 11.07
CA ASP A 3 -8.73 40.43 10.60
C ASP A 3 -7.63 39.40 10.89
N PHE A 4 -7.98 38.29 11.54
CA PHE A 4 -7.25 37.06 11.45
C PHE A 4 -8.08 36.10 10.60
N SER A 5 -7.73 36.02 9.32
CA SER A 5 -8.24 34.98 8.42
C SER A 5 -7.67 33.63 8.82
N GLU A 6 -8.56 32.75 9.26
CA GLU A 6 -8.33 31.31 9.46
C GLU A 6 -7.89 30.69 8.14
N THR A 7 -6.66 30.20 8.09
CA THR A 7 -6.26 29.18 7.11
C THR A 7 -6.19 27.84 7.82
N GLU A 8 -7.27 27.09 7.73
CA GLU A 8 -7.29 25.66 8.05
C GLU A 8 -6.29 24.92 7.18
N HIS A 9 -5.13 24.63 7.70
CA HIS A 9 -4.21 23.66 7.12
C HIS A 9 -4.57 22.23 7.59
N THR A 10 -5.69 21.72 7.12
CA THR A 10 -5.93 20.29 7.11
C THR A 10 -4.92 19.65 6.17
N ILE A 11 -3.91 18.97 6.71
CA ILE A 11 -2.98 18.16 5.91
C ILE A 11 -3.80 17.03 5.29
N PRO A 12 -4.06 17.04 3.98
CA PRO A 12 -4.91 16.03 3.38
C PRO A 12 -4.19 14.68 3.38
N VAL A 13 -4.95 13.62 3.61
CA VAL A 13 -4.51 12.21 3.52
C VAL A 13 -3.76 11.91 2.20
N SER A 14 -3.99 12.74 1.18
CA SER A 14 -3.25 12.76 -0.09
C SER A 14 -1.74 13.03 0.05
N VAL A 15 -1.29 13.69 1.12
CA VAL A 15 0.14 13.92 1.38
C VAL A 15 0.81 12.62 1.84
N ILE A 16 0.07 11.75 2.54
CA ILE A 16 0.53 10.45 3.01
C ILE A 16 0.70 9.49 1.82
N TYR A 17 -0.24 9.48 0.89
CA TYR A 17 -0.12 8.68 -0.36
C TYR A 17 0.95 9.25 -1.32
N LEU A 18 1.15 10.56 -1.32
CA LEU A 18 2.25 11.19 -2.06
C LEU A 18 3.61 10.88 -1.41
N ALA A 19 3.68 10.78 -0.08
CA ALA A 19 4.87 10.31 0.62
C ALA A 19 5.15 8.84 0.28
N VAL A 20 4.13 8.03 0.05
CA VAL A 20 4.22 6.62 -0.29
C VAL A 20 4.65 6.41 -1.74
N MET A 21 4.13 7.19 -2.68
CA MET A 21 4.64 7.17 -4.06
C MET A 21 5.85 8.10 -4.23
N GLN A 22 6.07 9.08 -3.35
CA GLN A 22 7.36 9.76 -3.19
C GLN A 22 8.34 8.92 -2.39
N SER A 23 7.92 7.93 -1.60
CA SER A 23 8.77 6.85 -1.10
C SER A 23 9.25 5.97 -2.27
N GLY A 24 8.46 5.78 -3.32
CA GLY A 24 9.01 5.39 -4.63
C GLY A 24 10.11 6.37 -5.12
N ARG A 25 10.04 7.64 -4.81
CA ARG A 25 11.14 8.61 -4.98
C ARG A 25 12.14 8.63 -3.80
N CYS A 26 11.76 8.25 -2.60
CA CYS A 26 12.69 8.03 -1.50
C CYS A 26 13.42 6.70 -1.66
N VAL A 27 12.78 5.63 -2.05
CA VAL A 27 13.44 4.40 -2.53
C VAL A 27 14.27 4.72 -3.78
N CYS A 28 13.83 5.60 -4.67
CA CYS A 28 14.62 6.10 -5.81
C CYS A 28 15.67 7.16 -5.44
N LYS A 29 15.49 7.94 -4.36
CA LYS A 29 16.56 8.84 -3.86
C LYS A 29 17.56 8.13 -2.96
N MET A 30 17.15 7.14 -2.20
CA MET A 30 18.08 6.26 -1.48
C MET A 30 18.91 5.40 -2.45
N ASN A 31 18.44 5.16 -3.66
CA ASN A 31 19.13 4.34 -4.63
C ASN A 31 19.60 5.08 -5.90
N LYS A 32 19.79 6.41 -5.84
CA LYS A 32 20.56 7.11 -6.88
C LYS A 32 22.00 6.59 -7.03
N LYS A 33 22.49 5.76 -6.09
CA LYS A 33 23.78 5.04 -6.18
C LYS A 33 23.65 3.58 -6.62
N LYS A 34 22.44 3.00 -6.77
CA LYS A 34 22.23 1.61 -7.19
C LYS A 34 21.09 1.50 -8.21
N THR A 35 21.19 2.21 -9.32
CA THR A 35 20.44 1.86 -10.53
C THR A 35 21.08 0.62 -11.15
N LEU A 36 20.28 -0.23 -11.83
CA LEU A 36 20.75 -1.41 -12.61
C LEU A 36 21.93 -1.11 -13.52
N PHE A 37 22.20 0.15 -13.80
CA PHE A 37 23.37 0.68 -14.45
C PHE A 37 24.08 1.63 -13.48
N ASN A 38 25.01 1.10 -12.71
CA ASN A 38 26.01 1.94 -12.07
C ASN A 38 26.77 2.65 -13.21
N LEU A 39 26.99 3.97 -13.14
CA LEU A 39 27.73 4.76 -14.12
C LEU A 39 29.18 4.27 -14.38
N LYS A 40 29.57 3.13 -13.81
CA LYS A 40 30.82 2.38 -14.01
C LYS A 40 30.62 0.96 -14.58
N GLY A 41 29.46 0.66 -15.20
CA GLY A 41 29.31 -0.54 -16.04
C GLY A 41 29.34 -1.91 -15.35
N LYS A 42 29.20 -2.03 -14.03
CA LYS A 42 29.05 -3.33 -13.36
C LYS A 42 27.58 -3.67 -13.13
N PHE A 43 27.13 -4.71 -13.81
CA PHE A 43 25.80 -5.31 -13.64
C PHE A 43 25.72 -5.98 -12.26
N ASP A 44 24.78 -5.59 -11.41
CA ASP A 44 24.62 -6.21 -10.09
C ASP A 44 23.67 -7.43 -10.21
N TYR A 45 24.26 -8.61 -10.49
CA TYR A 45 23.54 -9.87 -10.66
C TYR A 45 22.73 -10.27 -9.43
N LYS A 46 23.20 -9.92 -8.23
CA LYS A 46 22.47 -10.25 -6.99
C LYS A 46 21.16 -9.48 -6.92
N MET A 47 21.17 -8.20 -7.29
CA MET A 47 19.97 -7.37 -7.31
C MET A 47 18.94 -7.89 -8.33
N LEU A 48 19.41 -8.25 -9.52
CA LEU A 48 18.55 -8.82 -10.56
C LEU A 48 17.94 -10.16 -10.14
N LEU A 49 18.72 -11.02 -9.49
CA LEU A 49 18.24 -12.31 -8.98
C LEU A 49 17.15 -12.14 -7.93
N TRP A 50 17.34 -11.23 -6.98
CA TRP A 50 16.31 -10.92 -6.00
C TRP A 50 15.06 -10.33 -6.65
N ASP A 51 15.19 -9.41 -7.60
CA ASP A 51 14.05 -8.87 -8.33
C ASP A 51 13.28 -9.98 -9.05
N LEU A 52 13.99 -10.94 -9.67
CA LEU A 52 13.37 -12.07 -10.35
C LEU A 52 12.66 -13.03 -9.39
N LEU A 53 13.25 -13.33 -8.24
CA LEU A 53 12.61 -14.19 -7.21
C LEU A 53 11.32 -13.56 -6.69
N TYR A 54 11.31 -12.27 -6.42
CA TYR A 54 10.11 -11.56 -6.01
C TYR A 54 9.05 -11.52 -7.12
N ASP A 55 9.47 -11.30 -8.38
CA ASP A 55 8.55 -11.33 -9.52
C ASP A 55 7.93 -12.71 -9.71
N ILE A 56 8.69 -13.80 -9.59
CA ILE A 56 8.18 -15.17 -9.68
C ILE A 56 7.21 -15.47 -8.53
N ALA A 57 7.63 -15.23 -7.29
CA ALA A 57 6.78 -15.47 -6.13
C ALA A 57 5.49 -14.61 -6.18
N GLY A 58 5.62 -13.34 -6.51
CA GLY A 58 4.48 -12.45 -6.70
C GLY A 58 3.55 -12.89 -7.83
N SER A 59 4.11 -13.36 -8.95
CA SER A 59 3.32 -13.85 -10.10
C SER A 59 2.57 -15.13 -9.78
N ILE A 60 3.14 -16.05 -9.00
CA ILE A 60 2.46 -17.25 -8.51
C ILE A 60 1.24 -16.86 -7.67
N LEU A 61 1.43 -15.98 -6.68
CA LEU A 61 0.32 -15.54 -5.82
C LEU A 61 -0.74 -14.77 -6.62
N TYR A 62 -0.31 -13.84 -7.45
CA TYR A 62 -1.20 -13.04 -8.28
C TYR A 62 -2.03 -13.90 -9.24
N ALA A 63 -1.40 -14.86 -9.92
CA ALA A 63 -2.07 -15.77 -10.82
C ALA A 63 -3.02 -16.73 -10.09
N ALA A 64 -2.65 -17.19 -8.89
CA ALA A 64 -3.55 -17.96 -8.03
C ALA A 64 -4.82 -17.19 -7.71
N GLY A 65 -4.69 -15.92 -7.30
CA GLY A 65 -5.84 -15.06 -7.00
C GLY A 65 -6.78 -14.89 -8.19
N ILE A 66 -6.25 -14.67 -9.37
CA ILE A 66 -7.03 -14.44 -10.59
C ILE A 66 -7.59 -15.74 -11.15
N TYR A 67 -6.72 -16.72 -11.44
CA TYR A 67 -7.11 -17.93 -12.16
C TYR A 67 -7.83 -18.92 -11.28
N THR A 68 -7.22 -19.29 -10.14
CA THR A 68 -7.76 -20.34 -9.26
C THR A 68 -9.03 -19.90 -8.55
N PHE A 69 -9.10 -18.64 -8.09
CA PHE A 69 -10.21 -18.19 -7.27
C PHE A 69 -11.24 -17.35 -8.05
N ALA A 70 -10.81 -16.28 -8.74
CA ALA A 70 -11.78 -15.41 -9.42
C ALA A 70 -12.32 -16.03 -10.72
N GLY A 71 -11.49 -16.72 -11.49
CA GLY A 71 -11.84 -17.21 -12.82
C GLY A 71 -13.09 -18.09 -12.87
N ASN A 72 -13.26 -19.00 -11.90
CA ASN A 72 -14.41 -19.92 -11.85
C ASN A 72 -15.58 -19.38 -11.01
N ALA A 73 -15.36 -18.36 -10.20
CA ALA A 73 -16.38 -17.87 -9.27
C ALA A 73 -17.35 -16.86 -9.89
N GLY A 74 -17.17 -16.51 -11.18
CA GLY A 74 -18.09 -15.67 -11.94
C GLY A 74 -18.15 -14.22 -11.43
N PHE A 75 -17.00 -13.64 -11.11
CA PHE A 75 -16.85 -12.21 -10.84
C PHE A 75 -15.53 -11.69 -11.41
N ALA A 76 -15.47 -10.39 -11.69
CA ALA A 76 -14.22 -9.73 -12.05
C ALA A 76 -13.72 -8.89 -10.88
N PRO A 77 -12.48 -9.10 -10.40
CA PRO A 77 -11.83 -8.14 -9.51
C PRO A 77 -11.58 -6.84 -10.27
N GLY A 78 -11.21 -5.77 -9.57
CA GLY A 78 -10.79 -4.52 -10.21
C GLY A 78 -9.56 -4.72 -11.10
N GLY A 79 -9.20 -3.69 -11.84
CA GLY A 79 -7.97 -3.68 -12.62
C GLY A 79 -8.08 -4.19 -14.05
N VAL A 80 -6.94 -4.15 -14.73
CA VAL A 80 -6.83 -4.70 -16.11
C VAL A 80 -7.02 -6.21 -16.10
N SER A 81 -6.63 -6.89 -15.02
CA SER A 81 -6.90 -8.33 -14.86
C SER A 81 -8.39 -8.65 -14.78
N GLY A 82 -9.19 -7.76 -14.17
CA GLY A 82 -10.65 -7.89 -14.18
C GLY A 82 -11.24 -7.77 -15.60
N LEU A 83 -10.78 -6.78 -16.38
CA LEU A 83 -11.14 -6.68 -17.81
C LEU A 83 -10.72 -7.92 -18.60
N ALA A 84 -9.54 -8.45 -18.32
CA ALA A 84 -9.05 -9.67 -18.98
C ALA A 84 -9.91 -10.89 -18.62
N LEU A 85 -10.36 -11.02 -17.38
CA LEU A 85 -11.30 -12.07 -16.95
C LEU A 85 -12.66 -11.94 -17.63
N ILE A 86 -13.19 -10.73 -17.77
CA ILE A 86 -14.43 -10.47 -18.50
C ILE A 86 -14.30 -10.94 -19.95
N LEU A 87 -13.21 -10.59 -20.63
CA LEU A 87 -12.96 -11.03 -22.00
C LEU A 87 -12.68 -12.53 -22.13
N ASN A 88 -12.03 -13.11 -21.14
CA ASN A 88 -11.86 -14.56 -21.07
C ASN A 88 -13.21 -15.27 -20.98
N HIS A 89 -14.11 -14.77 -20.13
CA HIS A 89 -15.46 -15.36 -19.99
C HIS A 89 -16.30 -15.23 -21.27
N LEU A 90 -16.19 -14.09 -21.98
CA LEU A 90 -16.96 -13.83 -23.21
C LEU A 90 -16.39 -14.51 -24.44
N LEU A 91 -15.08 -14.53 -24.60
CA LEU A 91 -14.39 -14.87 -25.84
C LEU A 91 -13.43 -16.06 -25.70
N GLY A 92 -13.21 -16.57 -24.51
CA GLY A 92 -12.23 -17.64 -24.24
C GLY A 92 -10.77 -17.22 -24.40
N LEU A 93 -10.48 -15.90 -24.44
CA LEU A 93 -9.12 -15.39 -24.63
C LEU A 93 -8.25 -15.63 -23.38
N PRO A 94 -6.94 -15.94 -23.54
CA PRO A 94 -6.04 -16.12 -22.42
C PRO A 94 -5.92 -14.84 -21.58
N VAL A 95 -6.05 -14.95 -20.25
CA VAL A 95 -6.12 -13.80 -19.32
C VAL A 95 -4.81 -13.01 -19.32
N GLY A 96 -3.68 -13.69 -19.32
CA GLY A 96 -2.36 -13.04 -19.30
C GLY A 96 -2.07 -12.31 -20.62
N MET A 97 -2.40 -12.92 -21.77
CA MET A 97 -2.24 -12.28 -23.08
C MET A 97 -3.09 -11.00 -23.19
N VAL A 98 -4.34 -11.07 -22.76
CA VAL A 98 -5.25 -9.91 -22.76
C VAL A 98 -4.71 -8.83 -21.82
N THR A 99 -4.25 -9.21 -20.63
CA THR A 99 -3.64 -8.28 -19.68
C THR A 99 -2.41 -7.58 -20.27
N LEU A 100 -1.53 -8.31 -20.95
CA LEU A 100 -0.37 -7.72 -21.64
C LEU A 100 -0.81 -6.74 -22.73
N LEU A 101 -1.77 -7.12 -23.54
CA LEU A 101 -2.24 -6.30 -24.67
C LEU A 101 -2.83 -4.97 -24.18
N PHE A 102 -3.65 -4.98 -23.13
CA PHE A 102 -4.15 -3.75 -22.50
C PHE A 102 -3.07 -2.91 -21.83
N ASN A 103 -2.01 -3.53 -21.34
CA ASN A 103 -0.89 -2.81 -20.74
C ASN A 103 -0.05 -2.03 -21.75
N ILE A 104 0.02 -2.45 -23.02
CA ILE A 104 0.79 -1.75 -24.06
C ILE A 104 0.38 -0.28 -24.18
N PRO A 105 -0.90 0.06 -24.48
CA PRO A 105 -1.31 1.45 -24.55
C PRO A 105 -1.17 2.19 -23.24
N LEU A 106 -1.39 1.54 -22.09
CA LEU A 106 -1.24 2.15 -20.77
C LEU A 106 0.21 2.55 -20.50
N VAL A 107 1.18 1.71 -20.85
CA VAL A 107 2.61 2.01 -20.77
C VAL A 107 2.98 3.22 -21.64
N VAL A 108 2.47 3.25 -22.87
CA VAL A 108 2.72 4.38 -23.80
C VAL A 108 2.17 5.69 -23.26
N ILE A 109 0.93 5.69 -22.77
CA ILE A 109 0.27 6.88 -22.20
C ILE A 109 1.00 7.34 -20.93
N SER A 110 1.45 6.39 -20.11
CA SER A 110 2.03 6.66 -18.78
C SER A 110 3.53 6.90 -18.81
N TYR A 111 4.19 6.73 -19.93
CA TYR A 111 5.65 6.83 -20.06
C TYR A 111 6.24 8.12 -19.45
N LYS A 112 5.59 9.27 -19.73
CA LYS A 112 6.05 10.59 -19.22
C LYS A 112 5.70 10.80 -17.74
N ALA A 113 4.74 10.04 -17.18
CA ALA A 113 4.31 10.18 -15.80
C ALA A 113 5.10 9.27 -14.86
N VAL A 114 5.32 8.05 -15.27
CA VAL A 114 5.84 6.94 -14.45
C VAL A 114 7.37 6.87 -14.45
N GLY A 115 7.99 7.15 -15.58
CA GLY A 115 9.45 7.11 -15.74
C GLY A 115 9.98 5.75 -16.21
N LYS A 116 11.12 5.80 -16.95
CA LYS A 116 11.70 4.63 -17.64
C LYS A 116 12.05 3.46 -16.71
N ALA A 117 12.61 3.74 -15.54
CA ALA A 117 13.09 2.69 -14.63
C ALA A 117 11.95 1.80 -14.11
N LEU A 118 10.83 2.40 -13.68
CA LEU A 118 9.67 1.65 -13.23
C LEU A 118 9.04 0.87 -14.39
N LEU A 119 8.92 1.48 -15.58
CA LEU A 119 8.33 0.82 -16.74
C LEU A 119 9.12 -0.41 -17.19
N ILE A 120 10.46 -0.35 -17.22
CA ILE A 120 11.30 -1.50 -17.59
C ILE A 120 11.16 -2.64 -16.58
N LYS A 121 11.18 -2.33 -15.27
CA LYS A 121 10.97 -3.33 -14.22
C LYS A 121 9.59 -3.96 -14.32
N SER A 122 8.55 -3.14 -14.48
CA SER A 122 7.18 -3.62 -14.59
C SER A 122 6.92 -4.40 -15.88
N ALA A 123 7.53 -4.04 -16.99
CA ALA A 123 7.43 -4.81 -18.23
C ALA A 123 7.89 -6.26 -18.04
N LYS A 124 9.03 -6.45 -17.34
CA LYS A 124 9.52 -7.79 -16.96
C LYS A 124 8.48 -8.52 -16.08
N THR A 125 7.98 -7.87 -15.04
CA THR A 125 6.98 -8.45 -14.13
C THR A 125 5.69 -8.83 -14.86
N MET A 126 5.20 -7.97 -15.77
CA MET A 126 4.01 -8.24 -16.60
C MET A 126 4.18 -9.47 -17.48
N VAL A 127 5.35 -9.64 -18.13
CA VAL A 127 5.62 -10.81 -18.94
C VAL A 127 5.65 -12.09 -18.09
N ILE A 128 6.30 -12.05 -16.92
CA ILE A 128 6.38 -13.20 -16.02
C ILE A 128 4.97 -13.55 -15.51
N SER A 129 4.19 -12.58 -15.04
CA SER A 129 2.84 -12.83 -14.53
C SER A 129 1.89 -13.35 -15.60
N SER A 130 1.98 -12.87 -16.84
CA SER A 130 1.20 -13.38 -17.96
C SER A 130 1.57 -14.82 -18.30
N LEU A 131 2.84 -15.18 -18.24
CA LEU A 131 3.30 -16.55 -18.46
C LEU A 131 2.71 -17.49 -17.38
N PHE A 132 2.70 -17.08 -16.12
CA PHE A 132 2.07 -17.87 -15.05
C PHE A 132 0.57 -18.02 -15.29
N LEU A 133 -0.13 -16.95 -15.65
CA LEU A 133 -1.58 -16.96 -15.88
C LEU A 133 -1.99 -17.88 -17.04
N ASP A 134 -1.26 -17.84 -18.16
CA ASP A 134 -1.71 -18.51 -19.39
C ASP A 134 -1.06 -19.87 -19.63
N VAL A 135 0.13 -20.14 -19.03
CA VAL A 135 0.86 -21.38 -19.29
C VAL A 135 0.84 -22.32 -18.08
N ILE A 136 1.02 -21.79 -16.86
CA ILE A 136 1.18 -22.62 -15.67
C ILE A 136 -0.16 -22.89 -15.00
N PHE A 137 -0.94 -21.85 -14.75
CA PHE A 137 -2.19 -21.93 -13.98
C PHE A 137 -3.33 -22.69 -14.69
N PRO A 138 -3.43 -22.78 -16.02
CA PRO A 138 -4.41 -23.65 -16.67
C PRO A 138 -4.31 -25.12 -16.30
N PHE A 139 -3.15 -25.60 -15.81
CA PHE A 139 -2.97 -26.96 -15.30
C PHE A 139 -3.31 -27.13 -13.82
N ILE A 140 -3.59 -26.04 -13.13
CA ILE A 140 -3.93 -26.05 -11.69
C ILE A 140 -5.46 -26.08 -11.56
N PRO A 141 -6.02 -26.96 -10.70
CA PRO A 141 -7.47 -27.02 -10.53
C PRO A 141 -8.01 -25.70 -9.98
N MET A 142 -9.14 -25.25 -10.54
CA MET A 142 -9.86 -24.09 -10.06
C MET A 142 -10.62 -24.39 -8.77
N TYR A 143 -10.78 -23.38 -7.93
CA TYR A 143 -11.59 -23.49 -6.71
C TYR A 143 -13.08 -23.59 -7.06
N THR A 144 -13.76 -24.60 -6.52
CA THR A 144 -15.18 -24.89 -6.79
C THR A 144 -16.08 -24.69 -5.56
N GLY A 145 -15.56 -24.09 -4.49
CA GLY A 145 -16.31 -23.83 -3.25
C GLY A 145 -17.19 -22.60 -3.33
N SER A 146 -17.47 -21.98 -2.17
CA SER A 146 -18.36 -20.82 -2.10
C SER A 146 -17.76 -19.58 -2.78
N ARG A 147 -18.59 -18.81 -3.50
CA ARG A 147 -18.17 -17.58 -4.21
C ARG A 147 -17.59 -16.53 -3.26
N LEU A 148 -18.14 -16.40 -2.03
CA LEU A 148 -17.63 -15.47 -1.03
C LEU A 148 -16.19 -15.84 -0.62
N MET A 149 -15.92 -17.11 -0.36
CA MET A 149 -14.58 -17.57 -0.02
C MET A 149 -13.61 -17.38 -1.20
N ALA A 150 -14.07 -17.64 -2.42
CA ALA A 150 -13.32 -17.34 -3.63
C ALA A 150 -12.95 -15.86 -3.74
N ALA A 151 -13.87 -14.94 -3.46
CA ALA A 151 -13.63 -13.51 -3.49
C ALA A 151 -12.60 -13.07 -2.43
N ILE A 152 -12.72 -13.57 -1.20
CA ILE A 152 -11.76 -13.29 -0.12
C ILE A 152 -10.37 -13.82 -0.47
N CYS A 153 -10.28 -15.10 -0.86
CA CYS A 153 -9.00 -15.71 -1.24
C CYS A 153 -8.39 -15.02 -2.46
N SER A 154 -9.19 -14.71 -3.48
CA SER A 154 -8.72 -13.92 -4.64
C SER A 154 -8.08 -12.62 -4.19
N GLY A 155 -8.75 -11.85 -3.33
CA GLY A 155 -8.22 -10.60 -2.79
C GLY A 155 -6.91 -10.79 -2.00
N VAL A 156 -6.85 -11.81 -1.14
CA VAL A 156 -5.64 -12.10 -0.34
C VAL A 156 -4.45 -12.45 -1.25
N PHE A 157 -4.65 -13.38 -2.17
CA PHE A 157 -3.58 -13.85 -3.04
C PHE A 157 -3.14 -12.79 -4.06
N MET A 158 -4.08 -12.07 -4.68
CA MET A 158 -3.77 -10.95 -5.56
C MET A 158 -3.03 -9.84 -4.82
N GLY A 159 -3.55 -9.44 -3.66
CA GLY A 159 -2.95 -8.38 -2.84
C GLY A 159 -1.54 -8.73 -2.38
N ALA A 160 -1.31 -9.97 -1.94
CA ALA A 160 0.02 -10.43 -1.56
C ALA A 160 0.99 -10.44 -2.75
N GLY A 161 0.55 -10.91 -3.91
CA GLY A 161 1.34 -10.89 -5.14
C GLY A 161 1.73 -9.47 -5.57
N MET A 162 0.76 -8.55 -5.59
CA MET A 162 1.01 -7.14 -5.91
C MET A 162 1.95 -6.46 -4.91
N ALA A 163 1.81 -6.76 -3.61
CA ALA A 163 2.70 -6.22 -2.59
C ALA A 163 4.17 -6.63 -2.83
N LEU A 164 4.42 -7.89 -3.25
CA LEU A 164 5.77 -8.34 -3.60
C LEU A 164 6.35 -7.57 -4.79
N PHE A 165 5.55 -7.27 -5.81
CA PHE A 165 5.98 -6.42 -6.92
C PHE A 165 6.34 -5.01 -6.43
N TYR A 166 5.49 -4.39 -5.62
CA TYR A 166 5.71 -3.02 -5.12
C TYR A 166 6.93 -2.91 -4.21
N ILE A 167 7.23 -3.92 -3.37
CA ILE A 167 8.45 -3.96 -2.55
C ILE A 167 9.71 -3.82 -3.42
N ARG A 168 9.71 -4.39 -4.63
CA ARG A 168 10.85 -4.32 -5.56
C ARG A 168 10.77 -3.13 -6.52
N GLY A 169 9.77 -2.26 -6.37
CA GLY A 169 9.56 -1.11 -7.25
C GLY A 169 9.22 -1.54 -8.68
N SER A 170 8.39 -2.58 -8.81
CA SER A 170 7.71 -2.99 -10.04
C SER A 170 6.20 -2.97 -9.82
N SER A 171 5.43 -3.19 -10.86
CA SER A 171 3.97 -3.27 -10.83
C SER A 171 3.49 -4.34 -11.79
N SER A 172 2.31 -4.91 -11.54
CA SER A 172 1.60 -5.76 -12.51
C SER A 172 1.13 -4.98 -13.75
N GLY A 173 1.34 -3.67 -13.77
CA GLY A 173 0.88 -2.76 -14.82
C GLY A 173 -0.53 -2.25 -14.56
N GLY A 174 -1.26 -1.99 -15.66
CA GLY A 174 -2.67 -1.68 -15.59
C GLY A 174 -3.01 -0.33 -15.00
N ILE A 175 -3.93 -0.35 -14.07
CA ILE A 175 -4.54 0.83 -13.46
C ILE A 175 -3.54 1.69 -12.71
N ASP A 176 -2.49 1.11 -12.13
CA ASP A 176 -1.44 1.85 -11.44
C ASP A 176 -0.81 2.92 -12.33
N PHE A 177 -0.51 2.57 -13.57
CA PHE A 177 0.07 3.52 -14.53
C PHE A 177 -0.92 4.62 -14.92
N LEU A 178 -2.19 4.25 -15.07
CA LEU A 178 -3.25 5.20 -15.39
C LEU A 178 -3.51 6.14 -14.21
N ALA A 179 -3.58 5.60 -12.99
CA ALA A 179 -3.77 6.38 -11.76
C ALA A 179 -2.66 7.42 -11.58
N LEU A 180 -1.40 7.04 -11.79
CA LEU A 180 -0.26 7.96 -11.74
C LEU A 180 -0.34 9.05 -12.81
N THR A 181 -0.79 8.70 -14.01
CA THR A 181 -0.95 9.65 -15.12
C THR A 181 -2.05 10.66 -14.86
N ILE A 182 -3.21 10.19 -14.36
CA ILE A 182 -4.34 11.06 -13.98
C ILE A 182 -3.93 11.96 -12.81
N LYS A 183 -3.25 11.42 -11.78
CA LYS A 183 -2.76 12.19 -10.65
C LYS A 183 -1.86 13.35 -11.08
N LYS A 184 -1.01 13.14 -12.07
CA LYS A 184 -0.15 14.20 -12.61
C LYS A 184 -0.95 15.31 -13.28
N LYS A 185 -2.09 14.98 -13.91
CA LYS A 185 -2.98 15.96 -14.55
C LYS A 185 -3.95 16.62 -13.56
N LYS A 186 -4.37 15.87 -12.52
CA LYS A 186 -5.31 16.31 -11.48
C LYS A 186 -4.70 16.14 -10.08
N PRO A 187 -3.80 17.03 -9.65
CA PRO A 187 -3.06 16.89 -8.39
C PRO A 187 -3.92 16.85 -7.13
N HIS A 188 -5.12 17.44 -7.18
CA HIS A 188 -6.06 17.48 -6.07
C HIS A 188 -6.75 16.14 -5.76
N MET A 189 -6.82 15.21 -6.74
CA MET A 189 -7.42 13.89 -6.50
C MET A 189 -6.40 12.95 -5.85
N SER A 190 -6.82 12.14 -4.86
CA SER A 190 -5.95 11.09 -4.31
C SER A 190 -5.80 9.93 -5.29
N ILE A 191 -4.66 9.24 -5.26
CA ILE A 191 -4.44 8.06 -6.11
C ILE A 191 -5.45 6.97 -5.79
N GLY A 192 -5.73 6.75 -4.50
CA GLY A 192 -6.71 5.75 -4.07
C GLY A 192 -8.11 6.00 -4.63
N VAL A 193 -8.57 7.26 -4.66
CA VAL A 193 -9.86 7.60 -5.28
C VAL A 193 -9.83 7.32 -6.78
N ILE A 194 -8.74 7.65 -7.48
CA ILE A 194 -8.63 7.39 -8.92
C ILE A 194 -8.65 5.89 -9.19
N THR A 195 -7.87 5.10 -8.45
CA THR A 195 -7.83 3.64 -8.59
C THR A 195 -9.21 3.03 -8.30
N LEU A 196 -9.83 3.43 -7.19
CA LEU A 196 -11.16 2.94 -6.81
C LEU A 196 -12.22 3.23 -7.89
N LEU A 197 -12.20 4.44 -8.48
CA LEU A 197 -13.13 4.79 -9.54
C LEU A 197 -12.94 3.93 -10.80
N ILE A 198 -11.68 3.66 -11.17
CA ILE A 198 -11.39 2.82 -12.33
C ILE A 198 -11.78 1.36 -12.04
N ASP A 199 -11.43 0.85 -10.85
CA ASP A 199 -11.82 -0.49 -10.42
C ASP A 199 -13.34 -0.68 -10.42
N LEU A 200 -14.07 0.31 -9.91
CA LEU A 200 -15.53 0.28 -9.89
C LEU A 200 -16.11 0.21 -11.30
N VAL A 201 -15.56 0.96 -12.25
CA VAL A 201 -15.99 0.87 -13.66
C VAL A 201 -15.78 -0.53 -14.21
N VAL A 202 -14.62 -1.14 -13.96
CA VAL A 202 -14.33 -2.51 -14.42
C VAL A 202 -15.27 -3.52 -13.79
N ILE A 203 -15.49 -3.43 -12.47
CA ILE A 203 -16.39 -4.33 -11.75
C ILE A 203 -17.83 -4.21 -12.29
N LEU A 204 -18.31 -2.97 -12.54
CA LEU A 204 -19.64 -2.73 -13.10
C LEU A 204 -19.78 -3.26 -14.53
N LEU A 205 -18.71 -3.23 -15.35
CA LEU A 205 -18.69 -3.87 -16.65
C LEU A 205 -18.80 -5.39 -16.58
N GLY A 206 -18.41 -6.00 -15.48
CA GLY A 206 -18.60 -7.42 -15.22
C GLY A 206 -20.06 -7.83 -14.99
N TRP A 207 -20.90 -6.92 -14.49
CA TRP A 207 -22.30 -7.23 -14.17
C TRP A 207 -23.08 -7.85 -15.34
N PRO A 208 -23.19 -7.19 -16.51
CA PRO A 208 -23.96 -7.77 -17.63
C PRO A 208 -23.34 -9.06 -18.18
N VAL A 209 -22.07 -9.31 -17.90
CA VAL A 209 -21.33 -10.49 -18.40
C VAL A 209 -21.52 -11.71 -17.50
N PHE A 210 -21.45 -11.52 -16.20
CA PHE A 210 -21.64 -12.61 -15.23
C PHE A 210 -23.10 -12.82 -14.81
N GLY A 211 -24.00 -11.89 -15.15
CA GLY A 211 -25.45 -12.05 -15.10
C GLY A 211 -26.11 -11.84 -13.74
N ASP A 212 -25.36 -11.54 -12.67
CA ASP A 212 -25.90 -11.29 -11.34
C ASP A 212 -25.28 -10.08 -10.62
N VAL A 213 -26.00 -9.49 -9.67
CA VAL A 213 -25.53 -8.40 -8.81
C VAL A 213 -24.47 -8.89 -7.84
N ASP A 214 -24.52 -10.16 -7.46
CA ASP A 214 -23.54 -10.75 -6.55
C ASP A 214 -22.14 -10.72 -7.14
N ALA A 215 -21.99 -10.83 -8.47
CA ALA A 215 -20.68 -10.69 -9.13
C ALA A 215 -20.04 -9.32 -8.86
N VAL A 216 -20.83 -8.25 -8.79
CA VAL A 216 -20.34 -6.90 -8.42
C VAL A 216 -19.91 -6.87 -6.97
N LEU A 217 -20.73 -7.42 -6.07
CA LEU A 217 -20.42 -7.45 -4.63
C LEU A 217 -19.14 -8.26 -4.35
N TYR A 218 -18.97 -9.42 -4.99
CA TYR A 218 -17.77 -10.23 -4.84
C TYR A 218 -16.54 -9.57 -5.46
N GLY A 219 -16.68 -8.87 -6.58
CA GLY A 219 -15.62 -8.07 -7.17
C GLY A 219 -15.14 -6.95 -6.24
N VAL A 220 -16.08 -6.20 -5.66
CA VAL A 220 -15.79 -5.16 -4.65
C VAL A 220 -15.13 -5.77 -3.42
N ALA A 221 -15.66 -6.87 -2.89
CA ALA A 221 -15.09 -7.55 -1.72
C ALA A 221 -13.64 -8.00 -1.97
N SER A 222 -13.37 -8.61 -3.14
CA SER A 222 -12.03 -9.02 -3.54
C SER A 222 -11.07 -7.83 -3.62
N THR A 223 -11.49 -6.72 -4.23
CA THR A 223 -10.67 -5.51 -4.37
C THR A 223 -10.37 -4.87 -3.01
N VAL A 224 -11.35 -4.78 -2.11
CA VAL A 224 -11.18 -4.26 -0.74
C VAL A 224 -10.19 -5.12 0.05
N VAL A 225 -10.36 -6.45 0.02
CA VAL A 225 -9.44 -7.38 0.69
C VAL A 225 -8.03 -7.25 0.13
N SER A 226 -7.89 -7.18 -1.19
CA SER A 226 -6.59 -6.99 -1.86
C SER A 226 -5.90 -5.70 -1.38
N THR A 227 -6.62 -4.60 -1.31
CA THR A 227 -6.09 -3.31 -0.82
C THR A 227 -5.61 -3.42 0.62
N ILE A 228 -6.41 -4.03 1.50
CA ILE A 228 -6.03 -4.24 2.92
C ILE A 228 -4.75 -5.08 3.03
N VAL A 229 -4.63 -6.14 2.23
CA VAL A 229 -3.45 -7.02 2.23
C VAL A 229 -2.23 -6.28 1.71
N ILE A 230 -2.35 -5.53 0.62
CA ILE A 230 -1.26 -4.70 0.08
C ILE A 230 -0.76 -3.74 1.16
N ASP A 231 -1.66 -2.98 1.77
CA ASP A 231 -1.30 -1.99 2.78
C ASP A 231 -0.64 -2.65 4.00
N LYS A 232 -1.16 -3.80 4.43
CA LYS A 232 -0.62 -4.52 5.58
C LYS A 232 0.78 -5.09 5.33
N ILE A 233 1.06 -5.57 4.12
CA ILE A 233 2.38 -6.08 3.74
C ILE A 233 3.38 -4.92 3.54
N LEU A 234 2.97 -3.85 2.88
CA LEU A 234 3.85 -2.72 2.59
C LEU A 234 4.16 -1.88 3.85
N TYR A 235 3.15 -1.62 4.66
CA TYR A 235 3.25 -0.68 5.78
C TYR A 235 3.14 -1.34 7.15
N GLY A 236 2.57 -2.53 7.24
CA GLY A 236 2.27 -3.19 8.52
C GLY A 236 3.48 -3.50 9.41
N THR A 237 4.67 -3.63 8.83
CA THR A 237 5.91 -3.92 9.58
C THR A 237 6.65 -2.67 10.07
N GLY A 238 6.20 -1.47 9.68
CA GLY A 238 6.84 -0.20 10.05
C GLY A 238 5.89 0.80 10.71
N ALA A 239 4.61 0.47 10.77
CA ALA A 239 3.63 1.30 11.43
C ALA A 239 3.90 1.33 12.94
N GLY A 240 3.96 2.52 13.49
CA GLY A 240 4.08 2.78 14.91
C GLY A 240 2.87 3.52 15.45
N THR A 241 2.97 3.88 16.71
CA THR A 241 2.01 4.74 17.39
C THR A 241 2.80 5.87 18.05
N LEU A 242 2.39 7.10 17.81
CA LEU A 242 2.88 8.26 18.54
C LEU A 242 1.91 8.56 19.67
N ALA A 243 2.39 8.43 20.92
CA ALA A 243 1.70 8.90 22.09
C ALA A 243 2.06 10.38 22.31
N ILE A 244 1.05 11.23 22.41
CA ILE A 244 1.17 12.64 22.77
C ILE A 244 0.50 12.78 24.13
N ILE A 245 1.29 13.16 25.16
CA ILE A 245 0.84 13.22 26.55
C ILE A 245 1.01 14.63 27.05
N ILE A 246 -0.06 15.21 27.61
CA ILE A 246 -0.05 16.55 28.19
C ILE A 246 -0.26 16.41 29.69
N THR A 247 0.71 16.89 30.50
CA THR A 247 0.74 16.68 31.94
C THR A 247 1.49 17.82 32.65
N GLU A 248 1.30 17.89 33.96
CA GLU A 248 2.11 18.71 34.88
C GLU A 248 3.27 17.91 35.50
N LYS A 249 3.30 16.58 35.30
CA LYS A 249 4.28 15.67 35.89
C LYS A 249 5.20 15.01 34.84
N GLY A 250 5.65 15.80 33.83
CA GLY A 250 6.37 15.29 32.69
C GLY A 250 7.57 14.42 33.01
N SER A 251 8.43 14.85 33.94
CA SER A 251 9.62 14.09 34.31
C SER A 251 9.31 12.72 34.95
N GLN A 252 8.21 12.62 35.73
CA GLN A 252 7.83 11.35 36.39
C GLN A 252 7.31 10.36 35.34
N ILE A 253 6.50 10.85 34.40
CA ILE A 253 5.98 10.03 33.29
C ILE A 253 7.13 9.57 32.39
N GLY A 254 8.08 10.46 32.08
CA GLY A 254 9.23 10.12 31.24
C GLY A 254 10.07 8.99 31.82
N VAL A 255 10.34 9.03 33.14
CA VAL A 255 11.07 7.96 33.85
C VAL A 255 10.27 6.64 33.78
N LYS A 256 8.98 6.65 34.11
CA LYS A 256 8.14 5.44 34.08
C LYS A 256 8.03 4.81 32.69
N ILE A 257 7.90 5.61 31.63
CA ILE A 257 7.91 5.11 30.26
C ILE A 257 9.25 4.46 29.93
N GLY A 258 10.37 5.10 30.34
CA GLY A 258 11.71 4.54 30.15
C GLY A 258 11.90 3.19 30.82
N GLU A 259 11.42 3.04 32.05
CA GLU A 259 11.52 1.81 32.84
C GLU A 259 10.61 0.69 32.33
N ASN A 260 9.33 1.01 32.09
CA ASN A 260 8.31 -0.01 31.79
C ASN A 260 8.25 -0.39 30.31
N VAL A 261 8.55 0.55 29.40
CA VAL A 261 8.40 0.35 27.94
C VAL A 261 9.76 0.33 27.24
N ARG A 262 10.81 0.84 27.88
CA ARG A 262 12.15 0.98 27.29
C ARG A 262 12.15 1.82 26.01
N ARG A 263 11.33 2.86 25.98
CA ARG A 263 11.22 3.81 24.87
C ARG A 263 11.68 5.19 25.30
N GLY A 264 12.38 5.87 24.40
CA GLY A 264 12.75 7.26 24.60
C GLY A 264 11.53 8.17 24.52
N VAL A 265 11.58 9.26 25.28
CA VAL A 265 10.56 10.31 25.24
C VAL A 265 11.21 11.65 24.94
N THR A 266 10.47 12.52 24.24
CA THR A 266 10.86 13.91 24.04
C THR A 266 9.87 14.79 24.79
N MET A 267 10.37 15.67 25.67
CA MET A 267 9.54 16.61 26.41
C MET A 267 9.64 18.00 25.78
N ILE A 268 8.50 18.63 25.62
CA ILE A 268 8.36 19.97 25.07
C ILE A 268 7.62 20.81 26.12
N PRO A 269 8.24 21.89 26.69
CA PRO A 269 7.51 22.79 27.56
C PRO A 269 6.38 23.46 26.82
N ALA A 270 5.19 23.52 27.42
CA ALA A 270 4.00 24.11 26.84
C ALA A 270 3.26 24.94 27.89
N GLU A 271 2.30 25.72 27.42
CA GLU A 271 1.40 26.52 28.25
C GLU A 271 -0.04 26.29 27.83
N GLY A 272 -0.94 26.13 28.81
CA GLY A 272 -2.35 25.96 28.54
C GLY A 272 -2.96 27.24 28.00
N GLY A 273 -3.44 27.24 26.76
CA GLY A 273 -3.94 28.45 26.09
C GLY A 273 -5.10 29.16 26.78
N TYR A 274 -5.88 28.46 27.61
CA TYR A 274 -6.97 29.05 28.39
C TYR A 274 -6.56 29.37 29.82
N THR A 275 -5.79 28.49 30.46
CA THR A 275 -5.46 28.60 31.89
C THR A 275 -4.15 29.33 32.17
N GLY A 276 -3.28 29.51 31.17
CA GLY A 276 -1.92 30.03 31.35
C GLY A 276 -1.00 29.12 32.19
N MET A 277 -1.46 27.90 32.54
CA MET A 277 -0.68 26.98 33.37
C MET A 277 0.43 26.29 32.55
N ARG A 278 1.61 26.20 33.15
CA ARG A 278 2.73 25.43 32.54
C ARG A 278 2.41 23.96 32.54
N ARG A 279 2.70 23.32 31.41
CA ARG A 279 2.51 21.88 31.17
C ARG A 279 3.68 21.35 30.35
N ASP A 280 3.88 20.04 30.41
CA ASP A 280 4.80 19.34 29.55
C ASP A 280 4.01 18.54 28.49
N VAL A 281 4.41 18.64 27.24
CA VAL A 281 3.96 17.76 26.16
C VAL A 281 5.04 16.71 25.96
N ILE A 282 4.70 15.44 26.19
CA ILE A 282 5.61 14.32 26.01
C ILE A 282 5.24 13.62 24.70
N LEU A 283 6.23 13.44 23.84
CA LEU A 283 6.14 12.64 22.63
C LEU A 283 6.84 11.32 22.84
N CYS A 284 6.13 10.20 22.64
CA CYS A 284 6.69 8.85 22.75
C CYS A 284 6.30 8.04 21.51
N ALA A 285 7.28 7.66 20.69
CA ALA A 285 7.06 6.70 19.60
C ALA A 285 7.15 5.28 20.16
N CYS A 286 6.11 4.47 19.91
CA CYS A 286 6.03 3.10 20.38
C CYS A 286 5.33 2.21 19.32
N SER A 287 5.40 0.90 19.47
CA SER A 287 4.58 -0.02 18.67
C SER A 287 3.13 -0.02 19.15
N LYS A 288 2.20 -0.52 18.33
CA LYS A 288 0.79 -0.69 18.75
C LYS A 288 0.63 -1.54 20.01
N ALA A 289 1.48 -2.55 20.18
CA ALA A 289 1.46 -3.41 21.36
C ALA A 289 1.96 -2.68 22.62
N GLU A 290 2.94 -1.80 22.46
CA GLU A 290 3.51 -1.02 23.57
C GLU A 290 2.62 0.16 23.99
N ALA A 291 1.70 0.61 23.13
CA ALA A 291 0.80 1.73 23.43
C ALA A 291 -0.02 1.50 24.71
N TYR A 292 -0.41 0.25 24.97
CA TYR A 292 -1.09 -0.11 26.21
C TYR A 292 -0.19 0.11 27.43
N LEU A 293 1.07 -0.29 27.36
CA LEU A 293 2.06 -0.11 28.45
C LEU A 293 2.34 1.38 28.68
N VAL A 294 2.44 2.16 27.61
CA VAL A 294 2.59 3.63 27.71
C VAL A 294 1.38 4.23 28.45
N LYS A 295 0.15 3.82 28.05
CA LYS A 295 -1.07 4.27 28.72
C LYS A 295 -1.07 3.95 30.20
N SER A 296 -0.71 2.72 30.56
CA SER A 296 -0.63 2.28 31.97
C SER A 296 0.37 3.09 32.76
N ALA A 297 1.58 3.27 32.21
CA ALA A 297 2.66 4.04 32.85
C ALA A 297 2.24 5.52 33.10
N VAL A 298 1.52 6.11 32.16
CA VAL A 298 0.99 7.48 32.30
C VAL A 298 -0.06 7.56 33.39
N GLN A 299 -1.04 6.66 33.36
CA GLN A 299 -2.14 6.66 34.36
C GLN A 299 -1.62 6.42 35.78
N GLU A 300 -0.62 5.58 35.97
CA GLU A 300 0.01 5.37 37.25
C GLU A 300 0.80 6.59 37.80
N ALA A 301 1.35 7.43 36.91
CA ALA A 301 2.10 8.61 37.32
C ALA A 301 1.19 9.83 37.50
N ASP A 302 0.19 9.99 36.62
CA ASP A 302 -0.73 11.11 36.63
C ASP A 302 -2.09 10.73 36.01
N GLU A 303 -3.08 10.45 36.88
CA GLU A 303 -4.45 10.14 36.44
C GLU A 303 -5.12 11.28 35.68
N LYS A 304 -4.65 12.53 35.82
CA LYS A 304 -5.19 13.71 35.13
C LYS A 304 -4.49 14.02 33.82
N ALA A 305 -3.47 13.24 33.45
CA ALA A 305 -2.77 13.43 32.21
C ALA A 305 -3.70 13.21 31.00
N PHE A 306 -3.60 14.09 30.02
CA PHE A 306 -4.33 13.94 28.77
C PHE A 306 -3.45 13.18 27.76
N VAL A 307 -3.94 12.06 27.25
CA VAL A 307 -3.17 11.18 26.37
C VAL A 307 -3.90 10.99 25.06
N MET A 308 -3.20 11.23 23.94
CA MET A 308 -3.67 10.94 22.59
C MET A 308 -2.75 9.94 21.94
N PHE A 309 -3.32 8.98 21.22
CA PHE A 309 -2.57 8.06 20.37
C PHE A 309 -2.90 8.31 18.92
N THR A 310 -1.88 8.53 18.10
CA THR A 310 -2.03 8.65 16.65
C THR A 310 -1.21 7.58 15.94
N GLU A 311 -1.78 6.96 14.92
CA GLU A 311 -1.06 5.98 14.12
C GLU A 311 -0.06 6.70 13.22
N THR A 312 1.16 6.17 13.17
CA THR A 312 2.19 6.64 12.24
C THR A 312 2.37 5.62 11.13
N SER A 313 2.49 6.09 9.90
CA SER A 313 2.70 5.22 8.74
C SER A 313 4.01 4.46 8.82
N GLU A 314 5.08 5.12 9.27
CA GLU A 314 6.40 4.54 9.48
C GLU A 314 7.13 5.27 10.59
N VAL A 315 7.96 4.54 11.34
CA VAL A 315 8.88 5.09 12.33
C VAL A 315 10.28 4.58 12.03
N PHE A 316 11.22 5.51 11.88
CA PHE A 316 12.65 5.21 11.69
C PHE A 316 13.44 5.70 12.88
N GLY A 317 14.47 4.95 13.28
CA GLY A 317 15.39 5.30 14.34
C GLY A 317 15.70 4.14 15.24
N GLU A 318 16.42 4.45 16.34
CA GLU A 318 16.84 3.45 17.32
C GLU A 318 15.62 2.78 17.98
N GLY A 319 15.62 1.45 17.97
CA GLY A 319 14.50 0.65 18.49
C GLY A 319 13.34 0.44 17.51
N PHE A 320 13.43 0.97 16.27
CA PHE A 320 12.51 0.77 15.16
C PHE A 320 13.26 0.32 13.90
N LYS A 321 12.66 0.52 12.72
CA LYS A 321 13.38 0.25 11.47
C LYS A 321 14.65 1.10 11.40
N THR A 322 15.79 0.45 11.28
CA THR A 322 17.02 1.12 10.86
C THR A 322 16.95 1.34 9.34
N GLU A 323 17.37 2.51 8.87
CA GLU A 323 17.49 2.73 7.42
C GLU A 323 18.32 1.58 6.82
N ILE A 324 17.76 0.92 5.81
CA ILE A 324 18.52 -0.02 5.01
C ILE A 324 19.51 0.83 4.21
N LYS A 325 20.78 0.81 4.68
CA LYS A 325 21.91 1.47 4.01
C LYS A 325 22.19 0.86 2.63
#